data_c8b81c559b4cc0f9467ebd935013ac9c
#
_entry.id   c8b81c559b4cc0f9467ebd935013ac9c
#
_cell.length_a   1.000
_cell.length_b   1.000
_cell.length_c   1.000
_cell.angle_alpha   90.00
_cell.angle_beta   90.00
_cell.angle_gamma   90.00
#
_symmetry.space_group_name_H-M   'P 1'
#
loop_
_entity.id
_entity.type
_entity.pdbx_description
1 polymer ?
#
loop_
_entity_poly.entity_id
_entity_poly.type
_entity_poly.pdbx_seq_one_letter_code
_entity_poly.pdbx_strand_id
1 'polypeptide(L)'
;MRKLLQSQRQLRQKRLAAIKKGTVALIDLGSSKVMCLVVSLTEINQINAFSTGKSDRGVTFRVIGASTTKSRGIRDGEIYEMREAESAIRTVIQRAQKMAGCLIENVFLTFSSGTQKSTLISSSIEFIQREVTELDIGHALSKVNFVYDDLKREIIHALPVNFSVDDKHGYMDPRGISGSKLSVDVNIVSIQSDIIKNMVTCLNKCDLSLAGIALAPYVSGQSSLLEDEMQIGVVCIDLGASSSSISIFFAKNLIFSESIRIGGQHITSDIMQAFQISFLAAERLKVLHGGLIPANSDDRETIELPENNTDLYADRRTITKSELLGVVRPRVEEIFDSLRTILDSSDFEFLPGQKVVLTGGGSKLANILDFTSIFLGKPTRVAVPMRIQGLPASTHGPEAAAAIGLALNLAKPQDELWDFKAPFEHEGDELIRRTWRWVKSNW
;
A
#
# COMPACT_ATOMS: atom_id res chain seq x y z
N MET A 1 23.03 -5.10 1.50
CA MET A 1 22.43 -5.38 0.21
C MET A 1 22.34 -6.86 -0.15
N ARG A 2 23.41 -7.71 -0.17
CA ARG A 2 23.27 -9.17 -0.33
C ARG A 2 22.26 -9.80 0.66
N LYS A 3 22.22 -9.30 1.91
CA LYS A 3 21.24 -9.73 2.93
C LYS A 3 19.79 -9.34 2.55
N LEU A 4 19.57 -8.17 1.95
CA LEU A 4 18.24 -7.72 1.53
C LEU A 4 17.69 -8.61 0.41
N LEU A 5 18.45 -8.80 -0.68
CA LEU A 5 18.06 -9.69 -1.77
C LEU A 5 17.80 -11.11 -1.28
N GLN A 6 18.62 -11.58 -0.33
CA GLN A 6 18.44 -12.90 0.27
C GLN A 6 17.17 -13.00 1.13
N SER A 7 16.84 -11.93 1.88
CA SER A 7 15.60 -11.87 2.67
C SER A 7 14.35 -11.77 1.77
N GLN A 8 14.39 -10.97 0.71
CA GLN A 8 13.29 -10.84 -0.24
C GLN A 8 13.06 -12.14 -1.04
N ARG A 9 14.13 -12.83 -1.45
CA ARG A 9 14.02 -14.15 -2.08
C ARG A 9 13.45 -15.21 -1.15
N GLN A 10 13.81 -15.17 0.13
CA GLN A 10 13.21 -16.05 1.15
C GLN A 10 11.73 -15.74 1.33
N LEU A 11 11.34 -14.46 1.34
CA LEU A 11 9.95 -14.04 1.42
C LEU A 11 9.16 -14.51 0.19
N ARG A 12 9.76 -14.41 -1.01
CA ARG A 12 9.16 -14.95 -2.25
C ARG A 12 8.95 -16.46 -2.18
N GLN A 13 9.92 -17.22 -1.67
CA GLN A 13 9.75 -18.66 -1.49
C GLN A 13 8.62 -18.98 -0.51
N LYS A 14 8.53 -18.27 0.60
CA LYS A 14 7.41 -18.38 1.55
C LYS A 14 6.07 -18.04 0.91
N ARG A 15 6.02 -16.98 0.09
CA ARG A 15 4.84 -16.60 -0.69
C ARG A 15 4.39 -17.74 -1.60
N LEU A 16 5.28 -18.28 -2.40
CA LEU A 16 4.95 -19.40 -3.30
C LEU A 16 4.49 -20.65 -2.55
N ALA A 17 5.12 -20.96 -1.41
CA ALA A 17 4.72 -22.05 -0.54
C ALA A 17 3.32 -21.82 0.08
N ALA A 18 3.01 -20.60 0.49
CA ALA A 18 1.70 -20.21 1.03
C ALA A 18 0.60 -20.31 -0.04
N ILE A 19 0.87 -19.84 -1.26
CA ILE A 19 -0.05 -19.95 -2.40
C ILE A 19 -0.34 -21.42 -2.72
N LYS A 20 0.68 -22.28 -2.74
CA LYS A 20 0.51 -23.74 -2.97
C LYS A 20 -0.33 -24.44 -1.89
N LYS A 21 -0.34 -23.94 -0.65
CA LYS A 21 -1.24 -24.44 0.40
C LYS A 21 -2.72 -24.14 0.11
N GLY A 22 -3.00 -23.24 -0.82
CA GLY A 22 -4.35 -22.90 -1.28
C GLY A 22 -5.17 -22.02 -0.33
N THR A 23 -4.66 -21.67 0.85
CA THR A 23 -5.35 -20.81 1.81
C THR A 23 -4.34 -19.92 2.52
N VAL A 24 -4.61 -18.60 2.54
CA VAL A 24 -3.77 -17.59 3.21
C VAL A 24 -4.62 -16.54 3.89
N ALA A 25 -4.06 -15.87 4.90
CA ALA A 25 -4.69 -14.69 5.48
C ALA A 25 -3.99 -13.42 4.98
N LEU A 26 -4.81 -12.40 4.75
CA LEU A 26 -4.42 -11.06 4.40
C LEU A 26 -4.75 -10.16 5.57
N ILE A 27 -3.77 -9.45 6.11
CA ILE A 27 -3.96 -8.55 7.25
C ILE A 27 -3.69 -7.13 6.78
N ASP A 28 -4.66 -6.26 6.98
CA ASP A 28 -4.51 -4.81 6.86
C ASP A 28 -4.38 -4.20 8.27
N LEU A 29 -3.19 -3.68 8.59
CA LEU A 29 -2.87 -3.05 9.86
C LEU A 29 -3.08 -1.53 9.76
N GLY A 30 -4.34 -1.11 9.87
CA GLY A 30 -4.68 0.31 9.93
C GLY A 30 -4.65 0.86 11.35
N SER A 31 -4.53 2.20 11.49
CA SER A 31 -4.54 2.88 12.80
C SER A 31 -5.94 3.01 13.41
N SER A 32 -7.00 2.92 12.62
CA SER A 32 -8.40 2.91 13.12
C SER A 32 -8.93 1.50 13.34
N LYS A 33 -8.61 0.60 12.42
CA LYS A 33 -9.07 -0.79 12.42
C LYS A 33 -7.98 -1.73 11.92
N VAL A 34 -8.01 -2.96 12.40
CA VAL A 34 -7.29 -4.09 11.82
C VAL A 34 -8.31 -4.97 11.09
N MET A 35 -8.05 -5.27 9.82
CA MET A 35 -8.89 -6.16 9.01
C MET A 35 -8.11 -7.42 8.65
N CYS A 36 -8.79 -8.57 8.69
CA CYS A 36 -8.26 -9.84 8.20
C CYS A 36 -9.22 -10.45 7.20
N LEU A 37 -8.69 -10.82 6.05
CA LEU A 37 -9.40 -11.61 5.04
C LEU A 37 -8.69 -12.96 4.90
N VAL A 38 -9.43 -14.05 5.00
CA VAL A 38 -8.93 -15.39 4.66
C VAL A 38 -9.40 -15.70 3.25
N VAL A 39 -8.45 -15.97 2.37
CA VAL A 39 -8.73 -16.25 0.96
C VAL A 39 -8.36 -17.69 0.62
N SER A 40 -9.23 -18.36 -0.13
CA SER A 40 -8.95 -19.62 -0.80
C SER A 40 -8.45 -19.32 -2.21
N LEU A 41 -7.34 -19.90 -2.59
CA LEU A 41 -6.66 -19.70 -3.85
C LEU A 41 -6.86 -20.91 -4.75
N THR A 42 -7.14 -20.67 -6.03
CA THR A 42 -7.22 -21.72 -7.05
C THR A 42 -6.33 -21.32 -8.21
N GLU A 43 -5.35 -22.17 -8.53
CA GLU A 43 -4.50 -21.96 -9.71
C GLU A 43 -5.34 -22.15 -10.98
N ILE A 44 -5.31 -21.17 -11.87
CA ILE A 44 -5.88 -21.33 -13.20
C ILE A 44 -4.78 -21.82 -14.10
N ASN A 45 -4.83 -23.10 -14.45
CA ASN A 45 -4.04 -23.66 -15.55
C ASN A 45 -4.70 -23.26 -16.89
N GLN A 46 -4.66 -21.99 -17.27
CA GLN A 46 -4.97 -21.60 -18.64
C GLN A 46 -3.71 -21.74 -19.48
N ILE A 47 -3.62 -22.85 -20.19
CA ILE A 47 -2.74 -23.00 -21.34
C ILE A 47 -3.39 -22.19 -22.47
N ASN A 48 -3.24 -20.87 -22.47
CA ASN A 48 -3.51 -20.04 -23.64
C ASN A 48 -2.31 -20.15 -24.57
N ALA A 49 -2.42 -21.05 -25.54
CA ALA A 49 -1.39 -21.41 -26.53
C ALA A 49 -1.09 -20.31 -27.56
N PHE A 50 -1.46 -19.05 -27.34
CA PHE A 50 -1.34 -17.99 -28.35
C PHE A 50 -0.80 -16.65 -27.82
N SER A 51 0.17 -16.64 -26.95
CA SER A 51 1.02 -15.44 -26.82
C SER A 51 2.27 -15.71 -26.00
N THR A 52 3.40 -15.51 -26.66
CA THR A 52 4.70 -15.16 -26.08
C THR A 52 5.05 -15.75 -24.71
N GLY A 53 5.46 -17.00 -24.65
CA GLY A 53 6.46 -17.55 -23.71
C GLY A 53 6.32 -17.38 -22.20
N LYS A 54 5.43 -16.53 -21.70
CA LYS A 54 5.06 -16.41 -20.29
C LYS A 54 3.80 -17.22 -20.04
N SER A 55 3.89 -18.27 -19.23
CA SER A 55 2.69 -18.86 -18.65
C SER A 55 2.09 -17.82 -17.70
N ASP A 56 1.01 -17.20 -18.13
CA ASP A 56 0.19 -16.33 -17.29
C ASP A 56 -0.47 -17.22 -16.22
N ARG A 57 0.26 -17.50 -15.15
CA ARG A 57 -0.23 -18.26 -14.00
C ARG A 57 -1.14 -17.34 -13.20
N GLY A 58 -2.35 -17.13 -13.72
CA GLY A 58 -3.38 -16.43 -12.98
C GLY A 58 -3.81 -17.28 -11.78
N VAL A 59 -3.84 -16.67 -10.61
CA VAL A 59 -4.45 -17.26 -9.43
C VAL A 59 -5.79 -16.57 -9.22
N THR A 60 -6.88 -17.33 -9.19
CA THR A 60 -8.16 -16.82 -8.71
C THR A 60 -8.27 -17.00 -7.21
N PHE A 61 -9.00 -16.12 -6.57
CA PHE A 61 -9.22 -16.22 -5.15
C PHE A 61 -10.68 -15.92 -4.78
N ARG A 62 -11.09 -16.50 -3.66
CA ARG A 62 -12.37 -16.25 -3.02
C ARG A 62 -12.16 -15.99 -1.55
N VAL A 63 -12.82 -14.98 -0.98
CA VAL A 63 -12.84 -14.76 0.46
C VAL A 63 -13.72 -15.81 1.12
N ILE A 64 -13.15 -16.55 2.08
CA ILE A 64 -13.84 -17.58 2.86
C ILE A 64 -13.98 -17.20 4.32
N GLY A 65 -13.27 -16.16 4.78
CA GLY A 65 -13.38 -15.60 6.11
C GLY A 65 -13.02 -14.12 6.10
N ALA A 66 -13.76 -13.32 6.84
CA ALA A 66 -13.52 -11.89 6.99
C ALA A 66 -13.79 -11.44 8.42
N SER A 67 -12.92 -10.62 8.96
CA SER A 67 -13.09 -10.04 10.28
C SER A 67 -12.46 -8.66 10.36
N THR A 68 -13.06 -7.80 11.16
CA THR A 68 -12.52 -6.47 11.46
C THR A 68 -12.61 -6.23 12.96
N THR A 69 -11.60 -5.60 13.53
CA THR A 69 -11.58 -5.15 14.91
C THR A 69 -11.05 -3.74 15.02
N LYS A 70 -11.39 -3.02 16.09
CA LYS A 70 -10.80 -1.69 16.36
C LYS A 70 -9.30 -1.86 16.54
N SER A 71 -8.52 -1.01 15.91
CA SER A 71 -7.07 -0.97 16.10
C SER A 71 -6.72 -0.50 17.51
N ARG A 72 -5.74 -1.16 18.11
CA ARG A 72 -5.15 -0.80 19.38
C ARG A 72 -3.64 -0.99 19.31
N GLY A 73 -2.88 -0.11 19.94
CA GLY A 73 -1.41 -0.20 19.96
C GLY A 73 -0.74 0.09 18.62
N ILE A 74 -1.48 0.58 17.61
CA ILE A 74 -0.98 0.92 16.28
C ILE A 74 -1.31 2.39 15.99
N ARG A 75 -0.30 3.17 15.64
CA ARG A 75 -0.41 4.57 15.25
C ARG A 75 0.59 4.87 14.12
N ASP A 76 0.19 5.67 13.13
CA ASP A 76 1.04 6.12 12.01
C ASP A 76 1.72 4.97 11.24
N GLY A 77 1.06 3.79 11.22
CA GLY A 77 1.61 2.59 10.64
C GLY A 77 2.73 1.95 11.47
N GLU A 78 2.88 2.34 12.73
CA GLU A 78 3.89 1.82 13.66
C GLU A 78 3.22 1.12 14.85
N ILE A 79 3.87 0.09 15.38
CA ILE A 79 3.42 -0.54 16.62
C ILE A 79 3.92 0.32 17.79
N TYR A 80 2.99 1.01 18.41
CA TYR A 80 3.22 1.88 19.56
C TYR A 80 3.15 1.11 20.88
N GLU A 81 2.21 0.17 20.98
CA GLU A 81 2.04 -0.69 22.14
C GLU A 81 1.91 -2.16 21.74
N MET A 82 2.95 -2.93 21.97
CA MET A 82 3.10 -4.30 21.47
C MET A 82 1.97 -5.24 21.93
N ARG A 83 1.60 -5.18 23.23
CA ARG A 83 0.58 -6.08 23.81
C ARG A 83 -0.82 -5.81 23.25
N GLU A 84 -1.17 -4.54 23.07
CA GLU A 84 -2.46 -4.14 22.51
C GLU A 84 -2.55 -4.50 21.02
N ALA A 85 -1.46 -4.29 20.26
CA ALA A 85 -1.39 -4.69 18.86
C ALA A 85 -1.49 -6.22 18.69
N GLU A 86 -0.78 -6.99 19.52
CA GLU A 86 -0.88 -8.45 19.55
C GLU A 86 -2.33 -8.89 19.83
N SER A 87 -2.98 -8.32 20.84
CA SER A 87 -4.36 -8.64 21.19
C SER A 87 -5.33 -8.35 20.04
N ALA A 88 -5.16 -7.22 19.33
CA ALA A 88 -5.99 -6.86 18.19
C ALA A 88 -5.78 -7.84 17.01
N ILE A 89 -4.52 -8.19 16.70
CA ILE A 89 -4.19 -9.14 15.64
C ILE A 89 -4.73 -10.53 15.97
N ARG A 90 -4.51 -11.05 17.18
CA ARG A 90 -5.06 -12.35 17.60
C ARG A 90 -6.58 -12.39 17.47
N THR A 91 -7.26 -11.33 17.92
CA THR A 91 -8.73 -11.24 17.86
C THR A 91 -9.24 -11.31 16.42
N VAL A 92 -8.64 -10.53 15.51
CA VAL A 92 -9.11 -10.48 14.12
C VAL A 92 -8.82 -11.78 13.38
N ILE A 93 -7.65 -12.39 13.61
CA ILE A 93 -7.29 -13.68 13.01
C ILE A 93 -8.21 -14.80 13.49
N GLN A 94 -8.41 -14.94 14.80
CA GLN A 94 -9.26 -16.00 15.36
C GLN A 94 -10.69 -15.94 14.82
N ARG A 95 -11.27 -14.73 14.69
CA ARG A 95 -12.60 -14.56 14.12
C ARG A 95 -12.65 -14.93 12.64
N ALA A 96 -11.64 -14.52 11.86
CA ALA A 96 -11.56 -14.84 10.44
C ALA A 96 -11.34 -16.34 10.22
N GLN A 97 -10.48 -17.00 11.00
CA GLN A 97 -10.25 -18.45 10.98
C GLN A 97 -11.53 -19.23 11.32
N LYS A 98 -12.28 -18.78 12.35
CA LYS A 98 -13.55 -19.41 12.73
C LYS A 98 -14.55 -19.36 11.58
N MET A 99 -14.64 -18.24 10.86
CA MET A 99 -15.51 -18.09 9.70
C MET A 99 -15.03 -18.97 8.52
N ALA A 100 -13.73 -19.03 8.31
CA ALA A 100 -13.11 -19.81 7.21
C ALA A 100 -13.08 -21.32 7.47
N GLY A 101 -13.23 -21.76 8.74
CA GLY A 101 -13.12 -23.18 9.13
C GLY A 101 -11.71 -23.76 8.99
N CYS A 102 -10.66 -22.93 9.00
CA CYS A 102 -9.27 -23.39 8.82
C CYS A 102 -8.31 -22.63 9.73
N LEU A 103 -7.15 -23.25 10.02
CA LEU A 103 -6.06 -22.59 10.75
C LEU A 103 -5.14 -21.86 9.75
N ILE A 104 -4.64 -20.71 10.16
CA ILE A 104 -3.75 -19.86 9.38
C ILE A 104 -2.41 -19.75 10.09
N GLU A 105 -1.34 -20.06 9.37
CA GLU A 105 0.04 -19.89 9.84
C GLU A 105 0.76 -18.77 9.08
N ASN A 106 0.42 -18.62 7.78
CA ASN A 106 1.07 -17.68 6.90
C ASN A 106 0.16 -16.49 6.61
N VAL A 107 0.72 -15.30 6.72
CA VAL A 107 -0.02 -14.05 6.51
C VAL A 107 0.69 -13.16 5.49
N PHE A 108 -0.12 -12.47 4.70
CA PHE A 108 0.30 -11.33 3.89
C PHE A 108 -0.12 -10.07 4.62
N LEU A 109 0.78 -9.10 4.66
CA LEU A 109 0.61 -7.88 5.44
C LEU A 109 0.50 -6.67 4.52
N THR A 110 -0.46 -5.81 4.80
CA THR A 110 -0.46 -4.43 4.29
C THR A 110 -0.64 -3.43 5.43
N PHE A 111 -0.06 -2.27 5.26
CA PHE A 111 -0.16 -1.15 6.20
C PHE A 111 0.27 0.15 5.51
N SER A 112 -0.16 1.28 6.05
CA SER A 112 0.34 2.60 5.68
C SER A 112 1.40 3.03 6.68
N SER A 113 2.52 3.58 6.20
CA SER A 113 3.55 4.16 7.07
C SER A 113 3.74 5.63 6.72
N GLY A 114 3.65 6.51 7.72
CA GLY A 114 3.94 7.94 7.56
C GLY A 114 5.41 8.26 7.26
N THR A 115 6.27 7.24 7.16
CA THR A 115 7.70 7.37 6.81
C THR A 115 8.02 6.83 5.42
N GLN A 116 7.01 6.45 4.65
CA GLN A 116 7.18 5.93 3.31
C GLN A 116 7.81 6.98 2.39
N LYS A 117 8.81 6.55 1.63
CA LYS A 117 9.46 7.36 0.59
C LYS A 117 9.66 6.56 -0.68
N SER A 118 9.52 7.24 -1.79
CA SER A 118 9.76 6.74 -3.13
C SER A 118 11.03 7.37 -3.68
N THR A 119 11.83 6.58 -4.40
CA THR A 119 13.05 7.06 -5.06
C THR A 119 13.16 6.38 -6.42
N LEU A 120 13.17 7.17 -7.48
CA LEU A 120 13.39 6.66 -8.82
C LEU A 120 14.89 6.55 -9.08
N ILE A 121 15.35 5.36 -9.47
CA ILE A 121 16.75 5.09 -9.78
C ILE A 121 16.86 4.56 -11.19
N SER A 122 17.65 5.23 -12.01
CA SER A 122 17.95 4.82 -13.37
C SER A 122 19.30 4.10 -13.43
N SER A 123 19.38 3.06 -14.24
CA SER A 123 20.62 2.38 -14.56
C SER A 123 20.66 2.00 -16.03
N SER A 124 21.86 1.81 -16.57
CA SER A 124 22.03 1.39 -17.96
C SER A 124 23.21 0.44 -18.15
N ILE A 125 23.11 -0.36 -19.18
CA ILE A 125 24.19 -1.20 -19.70
C ILE A 125 24.35 -0.99 -21.20
N GLU A 126 25.56 -1.13 -21.69
CA GLU A 126 25.90 -1.12 -23.11
C GLU A 126 26.35 -2.52 -23.53
N PHE A 127 26.04 -2.87 -24.77
CA PHE A 127 26.40 -4.16 -25.37
C PHE A 127 26.57 -3.99 -26.90
N ILE A 128 27.24 -4.95 -27.53
CA ILE A 128 27.35 -4.96 -28.99
C ILE A 128 25.97 -5.15 -29.60
N GLN A 129 25.66 -4.42 -30.66
CA GLN A 129 24.33 -4.41 -31.29
C GLN A 129 23.79 -5.81 -31.52
N ARG A 130 22.74 -6.15 -30.74
CA ARG A 130 22.01 -7.41 -30.77
C ARG A 130 20.67 -7.27 -30.07
N GLU A 131 19.90 -8.34 -30.04
CA GLU A 131 18.67 -8.37 -29.27
C GLU A 131 18.91 -8.38 -27.76
N VAL A 132 18.07 -7.64 -27.03
CA VAL A 132 18.05 -7.64 -25.55
C VAL A 132 17.62 -9.00 -25.04
N THR A 133 18.37 -9.54 -24.10
CA THR A 133 18.10 -10.82 -23.45
C THR A 133 17.65 -10.65 -21.99
N GLU A 134 17.14 -11.72 -21.38
CA GLU A 134 16.83 -11.77 -19.94
C GLU A 134 18.06 -11.44 -19.07
N LEU A 135 19.25 -11.87 -19.50
CA LEU A 135 20.50 -11.59 -18.79
C LEU A 135 20.85 -10.10 -18.81
N ASP A 136 20.56 -9.39 -19.89
CA ASP A 136 20.81 -7.95 -20.00
C ASP A 136 19.88 -7.19 -19.04
N ILE A 137 18.62 -7.56 -18.96
CA ILE A 137 17.68 -6.99 -17.97
C ILE A 137 18.21 -7.23 -16.56
N GLY A 138 18.60 -8.47 -16.23
CA GLY A 138 19.20 -8.80 -14.94
C GLY A 138 20.46 -8.00 -14.64
N HIS A 139 21.33 -7.77 -15.64
CA HIS A 139 22.53 -6.90 -15.51
C HIS A 139 22.16 -5.45 -15.21
N ALA A 140 21.24 -4.85 -15.98
CA ALA A 140 20.79 -3.49 -15.76
C ALA A 140 20.20 -3.33 -14.36
N LEU A 141 19.29 -4.22 -13.97
CA LEU A 141 18.66 -4.22 -12.64
C LEU A 141 19.67 -4.44 -11.50
N SER A 142 20.71 -5.25 -11.70
CA SER A 142 21.73 -5.48 -10.68
C SER A 142 22.54 -4.22 -10.33
N LYS A 143 22.73 -3.31 -11.30
CA LYS A 143 23.39 -2.03 -11.06
C LYS A 143 22.57 -1.10 -10.16
N VAL A 144 21.25 -1.12 -10.21
CA VAL A 144 20.37 -0.35 -9.33
C VAL A 144 20.68 -0.63 -7.86
N ASN A 145 21.01 -1.87 -7.53
CA ASN A 145 21.34 -2.30 -6.16
C ASN A 145 22.56 -1.61 -5.57
N PHE A 146 23.49 -1.09 -6.39
CA PHE A 146 24.69 -0.41 -5.91
C PHE A 146 24.49 1.08 -5.65
N VAL A 147 23.41 1.66 -6.16
CA VAL A 147 23.13 3.09 -6.07
C VAL A 147 22.30 3.43 -4.82
N TYR A 148 21.41 2.52 -4.40
CA TYR A 148 20.59 2.73 -3.21
C TYR A 148 21.34 2.27 -1.95
N ASP A 149 21.76 3.20 -1.11
CA ASP A 149 22.47 2.94 0.17
C ASP A 149 21.90 3.79 1.31
N ASP A 150 20.75 3.38 1.84
CA ASP A 150 20.20 3.91 3.08
C ASP A 150 20.03 2.78 4.11
N LEU A 151 21.01 2.61 4.98
CA LEU A 151 21.07 1.54 5.99
C LEU A 151 19.97 1.62 7.06
N LYS A 152 19.29 2.77 7.17
CA LYS A 152 18.21 2.97 8.16
C LYS A 152 16.84 2.62 7.58
N ARG A 153 16.75 2.37 6.28
CA ARG A 153 15.51 2.08 5.60
C ARG A 153 15.48 0.67 5.05
N GLU A 154 14.30 0.08 5.05
CA GLU A 154 14.03 -1.22 4.43
C GLU A 154 13.28 -1.00 3.13
N ILE A 155 13.74 -1.62 2.05
CA ILE A 155 13.05 -1.60 0.76
C ILE A 155 11.89 -2.59 0.82
N ILE A 156 10.68 -2.08 0.59
CA ILE A 156 9.46 -2.90 0.55
C ILE A 156 9.11 -3.25 -0.89
N HIS A 157 9.24 -2.30 -1.81
CA HIS A 157 9.01 -2.49 -3.23
C HIS A 157 10.20 -1.96 -4.04
N ALA A 158 10.55 -2.67 -5.10
CA ALA A 158 11.53 -2.25 -6.09
C ALA A 158 10.98 -2.60 -7.49
N LEU A 159 10.21 -1.68 -8.04
CA LEU A 159 9.38 -1.89 -9.22
C LEU A 159 10.06 -1.32 -10.46
N PRO A 160 10.45 -2.14 -11.46
CA PRO A 160 10.82 -1.62 -12.78
C PRO A 160 9.61 -0.91 -13.40
N VAL A 161 9.76 0.36 -13.74
CA VAL A 161 8.64 1.19 -14.22
C VAL A 161 8.78 1.58 -15.69
N ASN A 162 10.01 1.55 -16.21
CA ASN A 162 10.28 1.89 -17.60
C ASN A 162 11.54 1.18 -18.11
N PHE A 163 11.50 0.69 -19.33
CA PHE A 163 12.67 0.23 -20.06
C PHE A 163 12.85 1.07 -21.32
N SER A 164 14.13 1.33 -21.66
CA SER A 164 14.51 2.07 -22.86
C SER A 164 15.61 1.33 -23.59
N VAL A 165 15.50 1.25 -24.93
CA VAL A 165 16.53 0.68 -25.81
C VAL A 165 16.95 1.74 -26.79
N ASP A 166 18.26 2.10 -26.80
CA ASP A 166 18.84 3.15 -27.64
C ASP A 166 18.02 4.46 -27.58
N ASP A 167 17.71 4.91 -26.33
CA ASP A 167 16.95 6.13 -26.01
C ASP A 167 15.46 6.13 -26.48
N LYS A 168 14.93 5.00 -26.95
CA LYS A 168 13.50 4.80 -27.16
C LYS A 168 12.87 4.28 -25.88
N HIS A 169 11.97 5.07 -25.29
CA HIS A 169 11.34 4.80 -24.00
C HIS A 169 10.01 4.04 -24.14
N GLY A 170 9.53 3.50 -23.02
CA GLY A 170 8.16 2.96 -22.90
C GLY A 170 8.02 1.49 -23.23
N TYR A 171 9.10 0.72 -23.26
CA TYR A 171 8.99 -0.72 -23.40
C TYR A 171 8.51 -1.35 -22.09
N MET A 172 7.42 -2.11 -22.16
CA MET A 172 6.96 -2.94 -21.04
C MET A 172 7.82 -4.20 -20.89
N ASP A 173 8.29 -4.74 -22.01
CA ASP A 173 9.22 -5.86 -22.09
C ASP A 173 10.20 -5.60 -23.22
N PRO A 174 11.48 -5.32 -22.94
CA PRO A 174 12.48 -4.99 -23.95
C PRO A 174 13.08 -6.23 -24.62
N ARG A 175 12.76 -7.47 -24.21
CA ARG A 175 13.33 -8.69 -24.75
C ARG A 175 13.04 -8.85 -26.23
N GLY A 176 14.05 -9.22 -26.99
CA GLY A 176 13.97 -9.36 -28.45
C GLY A 176 14.06 -8.02 -29.23
N ILE A 177 14.12 -6.89 -28.53
CA ILE A 177 14.35 -5.60 -29.19
C ILE A 177 15.84 -5.46 -29.47
N SER A 178 16.20 -5.13 -30.72
CA SER A 178 17.58 -4.92 -31.15
C SER A 178 18.09 -3.53 -30.75
N GLY A 179 19.28 -3.46 -30.16
CA GLY A 179 19.91 -2.21 -29.75
C GLY A 179 21.34 -2.42 -29.25
N SER A 180 21.91 -1.36 -28.71
CA SER A 180 23.25 -1.33 -28.14
C SER A 180 23.30 -0.85 -26.69
N LYS A 181 22.20 -0.24 -26.20
CA LYS A 181 22.08 0.25 -24.84
C LYS A 181 20.70 -0.09 -24.29
N LEU A 182 20.67 -0.70 -23.12
CA LEU A 182 19.45 -0.92 -22.34
C LEU A 182 19.51 -0.06 -21.08
N SER A 183 18.47 0.76 -20.88
CA SER A 183 18.28 1.52 -19.64
C SER A 183 17.02 1.03 -18.94
N VAL A 184 17.02 1.08 -17.60
CA VAL A 184 15.87 0.74 -16.75
C VAL A 184 15.72 1.78 -15.66
N ASP A 185 14.48 2.20 -15.43
CA ASP A 185 14.07 3.02 -14.30
C ASP A 185 13.34 2.15 -13.29
N VAL A 186 13.79 2.20 -12.03
CA VAL A 186 13.23 1.40 -10.95
C VAL A 186 12.74 2.33 -9.86
N ASN A 187 11.46 2.24 -9.52
CA ASN A 187 10.88 2.91 -8.37
C ASN A 187 11.13 2.07 -7.12
N ILE A 188 11.94 2.60 -6.20
CA ILE A 188 12.22 1.99 -4.91
C ILE A 188 11.36 2.64 -3.85
N VAL A 189 10.48 1.86 -3.23
CA VAL A 189 9.65 2.32 -2.11
C VAL A 189 10.19 1.73 -0.82
N SER A 190 10.52 2.59 0.13
CA SER A 190 11.18 2.22 1.38
C SER A 190 10.52 2.86 2.60
N ILE A 191 10.72 2.24 3.75
CA ILE A 191 10.28 2.73 5.07
C ILE A 191 11.42 2.58 6.09
N GLN A 192 11.26 3.13 7.29
CA GLN A 192 12.24 2.92 8.37
C GLN A 192 12.29 1.45 8.80
N SER A 193 13.50 0.91 9.00
CA SER A 193 13.73 -0.53 9.23
C SER A 193 13.15 -1.04 10.54
N ASP A 194 13.05 -0.21 11.58
CA ASP A 194 12.49 -0.55 12.88
C ASP A 194 10.99 -0.84 12.82
N ILE A 195 10.25 -0.16 11.93
CA ILE A 195 8.82 -0.39 11.72
C ILE A 195 8.56 -1.83 11.31
N ILE A 196 9.27 -2.33 10.31
CA ILE A 196 9.12 -3.72 9.85
C ILE A 196 9.55 -4.72 10.92
N LYS A 197 10.66 -4.46 11.62
CA LYS A 197 11.12 -5.35 12.69
C LYS A 197 10.08 -5.50 13.79
N ASN A 198 9.44 -4.40 14.19
CA ASN A 198 8.39 -4.41 15.21
C ASN A 198 7.14 -5.16 14.72
N MET A 199 6.74 -4.97 13.46
CA MET A 199 5.60 -5.70 12.87
C MET A 199 5.86 -7.20 12.80
N VAL A 200 7.02 -7.61 12.29
CA VAL A 200 7.41 -9.04 12.23
C VAL A 200 7.47 -9.64 13.63
N THR A 201 8.00 -8.91 14.60
CA THR A 201 8.03 -9.35 16.01
C THR A 201 6.63 -9.55 16.56
N CYS A 202 5.69 -8.64 16.26
CA CYS A 202 4.30 -8.75 16.68
C CYS A 202 3.59 -9.95 16.04
N LEU A 203 3.79 -10.17 14.75
CA LEU A 203 3.24 -11.34 14.05
C LEU A 203 3.79 -12.65 14.63
N ASN A 204 5.10 -12.73 14.88
CA ASN A 204 5.71 -13.91 15.48
C ASN A 204 5.16 -14.20 16.88
N LYS A 205 4.86 -13.17 17.68
CA LYS A 205 4.19 -13.33 18.98
C LYS A 205 2.76 -13.84 18.83
N CYS A 206 2.12 -13.61 17.69
CA CYS A 206 0.80 -14.16 17.35
C CYS A 206 0.86 -15.57 16.74
N ASP A 207 2.03 -16.22 16.69
CA ASP A 207 2.26 -17.51 16.03
C ASP A 207 2.02 -17.46 14.51
N LEU A 208 2.24 -16.29 13.90
CA LEU A 208 2.03 -16.03 12.48
C LEU A 208 3.38 -15.80 11.78
N SER A 209 3.54 -16.41 10.61
CA SER A 209 4.71 -16.22 9.74
C SER A 209 4.40 -15.26 8.60
N LEU A 210 5.21 -14.21 8.44
CA LEU A 210 5.07 -13.29 7.31
C LEU A 210 5.47 -14.00 6.02
N ALA A 211 4.53 -14.07 5.06
CA ALA A 211 4.72 -14.67 3.73
C ALA A 211 4.78 -13.64 2.60
N GLY A 212 4.38 -12.42 2.86
CA GLY A 212 4.46 -11.31 1.91
C GLY A 212 4.04 -10.00 2.56
N ILE A 213 4.48 -8.90 1.95
CA ILE A 213 4.21 -7.56 2.42
C ILE A 213 3.98 -6.64 1.24
N ALA A 214 3.00 -5.74 1.35
CA ALA A 214 2.82 -4.66 0.40
C ALA A 214 2.34 -3.40 1.14
N LEU A 215 2.81 -2.22 0.71
CA LEU A 215 2.38 -0.97 1.30
C LEU A 215 0.95 -0.61 0.86
N ALA A 216 0.15 -0.11 1.79
CA ALA A 216 -1.25 0.19 1.55
C ALA A 216 -1.49 1.16 0.38
N PRO A 217 -0.73 2.25 0.19
CA PRO A 217 -0.93 3.16 -0.95
C PRO A 217 -0.80 2.47 -2.31
N TYR A 218 0.12 1.50 -2.44
CA TYR A 218 0.29 0.73 -3.65
C TYR A 218 -0.92 -0.18 -3.92
N VAL A 219 -1.29 -0.99 -2.94
CA VAL A 219 -2.39 -1.95 -3.12
C VAL A 219 -3.76 -1.28 -3.13
N SER A 220 -3.95 -0.17 -2.39
CA SER A 220 -5.18 0.64 -2.48
C SER A 220 -5.40 1.17 -3.90
N GLY A 221 -4.34 1.60 -4.57
CA GLY A 221 -4.40 1.98 -5.98
C GLY A 221 -4.85 0.82 -6.87
N GLN A 222 -4.28 -0.37 -6.69
CA GLN A 222 -4.64 -1.55 -7.49
C GLN A 222 -6.13 -1.96 -7.36
N SER A 223 -6.76 -1.70 -6.21
CA SER A 223 -8.18 -2.01 -6.00
C SER A 223 -9.14 -0.90 -6.42
N SER A 224 -8.66 0.35 -6.49
CA SER A 224 -9.48 1.56 -6.59
C SER A 224 -9.41 2.23 -7.96
N LEU A 225 -8.36 1.95 -8.73
CA LEU A 225 -8.12 2.57 -10.03
C LEU A 225 -8.60 1.67 -11.18
N LEU A 226 -9.03 2.31 -12.26
CA LEU A 226 -9.34 1.62 -13.51
C LEU A 226 -8.03 1.40 -14.30
N GLU A 227 -7.99 0.34 -15.10
CA GLU A 227 -6.81 0.04 -15.93
C GLU A 227 -6.46 1.18 -16.89
N ASP A 228 -7.47 1.81 -17.49
CA ASP A 228 -7.27 2.95 -18.40
C ASP A 228 -6.72 4.18 -17.66
N GLU A 229 -7.19 4.44 -16.43
CA GLU A 229 -6.65 5.51 -15.59
C GLU A 229 -5.17 5.26 -15.26
N MET A 230 -4.82 4.03 -14.87
CA MET A 230 -3.43 3.65 -14.60
C MET A 230 -2.57 3.72 -15.87
N GLN A 231 -3.12 3.47 -17.04
CA GLN A 231 -2.40 3.52 -18.30
C GLN A 231 -2.02 4.96 -18.69
N ILE A 232 -2.96 5.91 -18.59
CA ILE A 232 -2.75 7.30 -19.02
C ILE A 232 -2.13 8.19 -17.94
N GLY A 233 -2.15 7.74 -16.70
CA GLY A 233 -1.64 8.46 -15.53
C GLY A 233 -2.75 8.95 -14.60
N VAL A 234 -2.60 8.64 -13.31
CA VAL A 234 -3.58 8.95 -12.27
C VAL A 234 -2.89 9.11 -10.92
N VAL A 235 -3.37 10.08 -10.15
CA VAL A 235 -2.97 10.27 -8.76
C VAL A 235 -4.02 9.63 -7.85
N CYS A 236 -3.61 8.71 -6.99
CA CYS A 236 -4.46 8.12 -5.97
C CYS A 236 -4.05 8.67 -4.60
N ILE A 237 -5.01 9.24 -3.88
CA ILE A 237 -4.85 9.73 -2.52
C ILE A 237 -5.61 8.81 -1.57
N ASP A 238 -4.91 8.16 -0.67
CA ASP A 238 -5.51 7.34 0.40
C ASP A 238 -5.56 8.15 1.69
N LEU A 239 -6.76 8.55 2.08
CA LEU A 239 -7.03 9.31 3.30
C LEU A 239 -7.29 8.35 4.46
N GLY A 240 -6.22 7.97 5.15
CA GLY A 240 -6.26 7.07 6.29
C GLY A 240 -6.65 7.74 7.61
N ALA A 241 -6.55 6.99 8.70
CA ALA A 241 -6.90 7.48 10.04
C ALA A 241 -5.80 8.35 10.66
N SER A 242 -4.55 7.88 10.69
CA SER A 242 -3.42 8.61 11.26
C SER A 242 -2.44 9.11 10.21
N SER A 243 -2.50 8.60 9.00
CA SER A 243 -1.66 9.00 7.88
C SER A 243 -2.49 9.17 6.62
N SER A 244 -2.01 10.02 5.71
CA SER A 244 -2.52 10.14 4.36
C SER A 244 -1.38 9.90 3.38
N SER A 245 -1.67 9.34 2.23
CA SER A 245 -0.65 9.00 1.25
C SER A 245 -1.07 9.36 -0.15
N ILE A 246 -0.07 9.61 -0.99
CA ILE A 246 -0.23 9.82 -2.40
C ILE A 246 0.53 8.72 -3.15
N SER A 247 -0.07 8.20 -4.19
CA SER A 247 0.56 7.26 -5.12
C SER A 247 0.21 7.65 -6.55
N ILE A 248 1.20 7.59 -7.43
CA ILE A 248 1.06 7.96 -8.83
C ILE A 248 1.29 6.72 -9.68
N PHE A 249 0.31 6.43 -10.54
CA PHE A 249 0.40 5.34 -11.50
C PHE A 249 0.47 5.91 -12.92
N PHE A 250 1.36 5.34 -13.71
CA PHE A 250 1.50 5.66 -15.13
C PHE A 250 1.96 4.40 -15.89
N ALA A 251 1.45 4.18 -17.10
CA ALA A 251 1.70 2.97 -17.87
C ALA A 251 1.47 1.68 -17.05
N LYS A 252 0.43 1.69 -16.19
CA LYS A 252 0.05 0.63 -15.23
C LYS A 252 1.05 0.36 -14.09
N ASN A 253 2.14 1.13 -14.00
CA ASN A 253 3.17 0.99 -12.96
C ASN A 253 3.01 2.04 -11.87
N LEU A 254 3.34 1.69 -10.64
CA LEU A 254 3.52 2.65 -9.56
C LEU A 254 4.84 3.39 -9.77
N ILE A 255 4.79 4.65 -10.18
CA ILE A 255 5.98 5.47 -10.46
C ILE A 255 6.43 6.31 -9.27
N PHE A 256 5.51 6.60 -8.34
CA PHE A 256 5.81 7.39 -7.14
C PHE A 256 4.85 7.03 -6.01
N SER A 257 5.33 7.07 -4.76
CA SER A 257 4.45 6.93 -3.59
C SER A 257 5.10 7.49 -2.32
N GLU A 258 4.45 8.45 -1.69
CA GLU A 258 4.86 9.02 -0.41
C GLU A 258 3.68 9.21 0.55
N SER A 259 3.98 9.44 1.84
CA SER A 259 2.96 9.56 2.89
C SER A 259 3.31 10.67 3.89
N ILE A 260 2.27 11.22 4.50
CA ILE A 260 2.36 12.16 5.63
C ILE A 260 1.76 11.53 6.89
N ARG A 261 2.22 11.96 8.06
CA ARG A 261 1.72 11.50 9.37
C ARG A 261 0.51 12.31 9.85
N ILE A 262 -0.40 12.65 8.94
CA ILE A 262 -1.63 13.37 9.24
C ILE A 262 -2.79 12.66 8.54
N GLY A 263 -3.91 12.45 9.26
CA GLY A 263 -5.10 11.78 8.72
C GLY A 263 -6.35 12.10 9.53
N GLY A 264 -7.41 11.36 9.30
CA GLY A 264 -8.74 11.62 9.84
C GLY A 264 -8.86 11.65 11.37
N GLN A 265 -7.95 11.00 12.12
CA GLN A 265 -7.92 11.07 13.59
C GLN A 265 -7.44 12.42 14.12
N HIS A 266 -6.62 13.15 13.35
CA HIS A 266 -6.21 14.49 13.72
C HIS A 266 -7.41 15.45 13.68
N ILE A 267 -8.29 15.32 12.68
CA ILE A 267 -9.57 16.06 12.64
C ILE A 267 -10.41 15.74 13.88
N THR A 268 -10.48 14.44 14.26
CA THR A 268 -11.22 14.02 15.47
C THR A 268 -10.62 14.62 16.73
N SER A 269 -9.29 14.68 16.82
CA SER A 269 -8.57 15.28 17.95
C SER A 269 -8.81 16.79 18.05
N ASP A 270 -8.86 17.49 16.92
CA ASP A 270 -9.17 18.93 16.90
C ASP A 270 -10.60 19.20 17.39
N ILE A 271 -11.59 18.41 16.92
CA ILE A 271 -12.98 18.48 17.39
C ILE A 271 -13.05 18.19 18.89
N MET A 272 -12.36 17.17 19.37
CA MET A 272 -12.29 16.80 20.79
C MET A 272 -11.77 17.97 21.64
N GLN A 273 -10.71 18.61 21.19
CA GLN A 273 -10.08 19.74 21.90
C GLN A 273 -10.94 21.01 21.83
N ALA A 274 -11.46 21.35 20.65
CA ALA A 274 -12.26 22.56 20.46
C ALA A 274 -13.53 22.56 21.29
N PHE A 275 -14.22 21.40 21.37
CA PHE A 275 -15.50 21.30 22.08
C PHE A 275 -15.40 20.61 23.44
N GLN A 276 -14.19 20.19 23.86
CA GLN A 276 -13.93 19.53 25.15
C GLN A 276 -14.86 18.33 25.39
N ILE A 277 -14.93 17.42 24.41
CA ILE A 277 -15.72 16.19 24.42
C ILE A 277 -14.81 14.97 24.29
N SER A 278 -15.36 13.79 24.54
CA SER A 278 -14.59 12.55 24.39
C SER A 278 -14.22 12.30 22.91
N PHE A 279 -13.11 11.58 22.67
CA PHE A 279 -12.70 11.18 21.31
C PHE A 279 -13.80 10.44 20.54
N LEU A 280 -14.56 9.57 21.22
CA LEU A 280 -15.67 8.85 20.60
C LEU A 280 -16.82 9.79 20.18
N ALA A 281 -17.13 10.75 21.00
CA ALA A 281 -18.12 11.79 20.69
C ALA A 281 -17.67 12.67 19.52
N ALA A 282 -16.40 13.11 19.51
CA ALA A 282 -15.81 13.86 18.43
C ALA A 282 -15.81 13.09 17.10
N GLU A 283 -15.47 11.79 17.13
CA GLU A 283 -15.52 10.93 15.94
C GLU A 283 -16.94 10.82 15.40
N ARG A 284 -17.93 10.67 16.29
CA ARG A 284 -19.36 10.63 15.90
C ARG A 284 -19.79 11.96 15.26
N LEU A 285 -19.40 13.10 15.83
CA LEU A 285 -19.69 14.42 15.26
C LEU A 285 -19.08 14.58 13.88
N LYS A 286 -17.82 14.22 13.72
CA LYS A 286 -17.13 14.25 12.43
C LYS A 286 -17.86 13.43 11.37
N VAL A 287 -18.26 12.21 11.72
CA VAL A 287 -18.90 11.27 10.77
C VAL A 287 -20.31 11.73 10.39
N LEU A 288 -21.10 12.25 11.35
CA LEU A 288 -22.50 12.60 11.11
C LEU A 288 -22.70 14.01 10.56
N HIS A 289 -21.87 14.96 10.99
CA HIS A 289 -22.09 16.38 10.75
C HIS A 289 -20.87 17.10 10.14
N GLY A 290 -19.71 16.41 10.07
CA GLY A 290 -18.50 16.99 9.46
C GLY A 290 -18.73 17.27 7.98
N GLY A 291 -18.20 18.41 7.52
CA GLY A 291 -18.27 18.85 6.12
C GLY A 291 -17.14 19.82 5.82
N LEU A 292 -17.01 20.25 4.56
CA LEU A 292 -15.90 21.09 4.08
C LEU A 292 -16.37 22.36 3.35
N ILE A 293 -17.60 22.36 2.86
CA ILE A 293 -18.15 23.47 2.10
C ILE A 293 -19.25 24.12 2.95
N PRO A 294 -19.09 25.39 3.35
CA PRO A 294 -20.09 26.07 4.14
C PRO A 294 -21.36 26.33 3.32
N ALA A 295 -22.51 26.23 3.98
CA ALA A 295 -23.81 26.59 3.44
C ALA A 295 -24.42 27.74 4.27
N ASN A 296 -25.25 28.57 3.66
CA ASN A 296 -25.90 29.70 4.33
C ASN A 296 -26.81 29.29 5.51
N SER A 297 -27.17 28.02 5.59
CA SER A 297 -27.98 27.45 6.69
C SER A 297 -27.16 27.02 7.90
N ASP A 298 -25.83 26.84 7.76
CA ASP A 298 -24.96 26.21 8.76
C ASP A 298 -24.89 27.01 10.08
N ASP A 299 -25.05 28.35 10.04
CA ASP A 299 -25.13 29.21 11.24
C ASP A 299 -26.41 29.00 12.06
N ARG A 300 -27.45 28.41 11.45
CA ARG A 300 -28.76 28.14 12.07
C ARG A 300 -28.94 26.68 12.43
N GLU A 301 -28.17 25.80 11.85
CA GLU A 301 -28.21 24.36 12.12
C GLU A 301 -27.45 24.08 13.41
N THR A 302 -28.18 23.74 14.48
CA THR A 302 -27.61 23.43 15.80
C THR A 302 -27.42 21.93 15.99
N ILE A 303 -26.28 21.54 16.56
CA ILE A 303 -25.89 20.16 16.84
C ILE A 303 -25.75 20.03 18.36
N GLU A 304 -26.46 19.07 18.96
CA GLU A 304 -26.30 18.76 20.37
C GLU A 304 -24.96 18.05 20.61
N LEU A 305 -24.18 18.54 21.56
CA LEU A 305 -22.97 17.88 22.01
C LEU A 305 -23.33 16.75 22.99
N PRO A 306 -22.72 15.58 22.86
CA PRO A 306 -22.88 14.52 23.85
C PRO A 306 -22.39 14.98 25.22
N GLU A 307 -23.19 14.73 26.25
CA GLU A 307 -22.84 15.08 27.62
C GLU A 307 -21.62 14.29 28.09
N ASN A 308 -20.68 14.98 28.71
CA ASN A 308 -19.64 14.37 29.55
C ASN A 308 -20.29 13.97 30.87
N ASN A 309 -20.65 12.74 31.01
CA ASN A 309 -21.38 11.94 31.95
C ASN A 309 -21.19 12.23 33.45
N THR A 310 -21.45 13.40 33.99
CA THR A 310 -21.39 13.61 35.45
C THR A 310 -22.47 14.50 36.06
N ASP A 311 -23.21 15.29 35.28
CA ASP A 311 -24.26 16.13 35.85
C ASP A 311 -25.61 15.92 35.14
N LEU A 312 -26.54 15.30 35.84
CA LEU A 312 -27.93 15.11 35.39
C LEU A 312 -28.72 16.44 35.22
N TYR A 313 -28.11 17.55 35.54
CA TYR A 313 -28.70 18.91 35.49
C TYR A 313 -27.88 19.90 34.61
N ALA A 314 -26.86 19.42 33.88
CA ALA A 314 -26.11 20.30 32.98
C ALA A 314 -26.98 20.72 31.79
N ASP A 315 -27.02 22.01 31.49
CA ASP A 315 -27.64 22.49 30.26
C ASP A 315 -27.03 21.84 29.04
N ARG A 316 -27.89 21.34 28.13
CA ARG A 316 -27.46 20.70 26.88
C ARG A 316 -26.63 21.69 26.08
N ARG A 317 -25.37 21.38 25.92
CA ARG A 317 -24.46 22.20 25.11
C ARG A 317 -24.76 21.95 23.64
N THR A 318 -24.94 23.04 22.90
CA THR A 318 -25.11 23.00 21.45
C THR A 318 -24.02 23.80 20.76
N ILE A 319 -23.68 23.39 19.57
CA ILE A 319 -22.81 24.14 18.64
C ILE A 319 -23.54 24.33 17.33
N THR A 320 -23.13 25.30 16.55
CA THR A 320 -23.60 25.43 15.17
C THR A 320 -22.77 24.52 14.25
N LYS A 321 -23.34 24.16 13.12
CA LYS A 321 -22.61 23.42 12.09
C LYS A 321 -21.46 24.24 11.52
N SER A 322 -21.61 25.56 11.45
CA SER A 322 -20.57 26.50 11.05
C SER A 322 -19.36 26.43 11.99
N GLU A 323 -19.57 26.37 13.32
CA GLU A 323 -18.49 26.18 14.29
C GLU A 323 -17.77 24.86 14.09
N LEU A 324 -18.49 23.76 13.82
CA LEU A 324 -17.88 22.46 13.52
C LEU A 324 -17.05 22.49 12.24
N LEU A 325 -17.56 23.11 11.18
CA LEU A 325 -16.83 23.30 9.92
C LEU A 325 -15.56 24.12 10.12
N GLY A 326 -15.63 25.16 10.97
CA GLY A 326 -14.47 26.00 11.34
C GLY A 326 -13.33 25.22 12.00
N VAL A 327 -13.62 24.07 12.61
CA VAL A 327 -12.61 23.17 13.19
C VAL A 327 -12.12 22.12 12.17
N VAL A 328 -13.04 21.53 11.40
CA VAL A 328 -12.75 20.42 10.49
C VAL A 328 -11.94 20.89 9.28
N ARG A 329 -12.37 21.98 8.65
CA ARG A 329 -11.82 22.44 7.36
C ARG A 329 -10.34 22.80 7.42
N PRO A 330 -9.82 23.57 8.40
CA PRO A 330 -8.39 23.92 8.45
C PRO A 330 -7.48 22.68 8.51
N ARG A 331 -7.90 21.64 9.24
CA ARG A 331 -7.12 20.39 9.30
C ARG A 331 -7.10 19.65 7.96
N VAL A 332 -8.20 19.65 7.24
CA VAL A 332 -8.26 19.06 5.90
C VAL A 332 -7.41 19.86 4.92
N GLU A 333 -7.45 21.20 4.99
CA GLU A 333 -6.59 22.09 4.20
C GLU A 333 -5.11 21.77 4.45
N GLU A 334 -4.68 21.61 5.70
CA GLU A 334 -3.30 21.21 6.04
C GLU A 334 -2.90 19.85 5.44
N ILE A 335 -3.81 18.85 5.48
CA ILE A 335 -3.57 17.56 4.84
C ILE A 335 -3.32 17.75 3.35
N PHE A 336 -4.18 18.51 2.67
CA PHE A 336 -4.10 18.69 1.23
C PHE A 336 -2.95 19.59 0.79
N ASP A 337 -2.56 20.60 1.59
CA ASP A 337 -1.35 21.40 1.36
C ASP A 337 -0.08 20.53 1.42
N SER A 338 -0.01 19.66 2.42
CA SER A 338 1.11 18.71 2.56
C SER A 338 1.16 17.73 1.40
N LEU A 339 0.01 17.18 0.97
CA LEU A 339 -0.08 16.27 -0.18
C LEU A 339 0.24 17.00 -1.49
N ARG A 340 -0.16 18.26 -1.65
CA ARG A 340 0.21 19.09 -2.80
C ARG A 340 1.72 19.28 -2.86
N THR A 341 2.36 19.59 -1.74
CA THR A 341 3.82 19.76 -1.66
C THR A 341 4.55 18.49 -2.12
N ILE A 342 4.06 17.31 -1.70
CA ILE A 342 4.60 16.02 -2.16
C ILE A 342 4.36 15.83 -3.65
N LEU A 343 3.17 16.14 -4.14
CA LEU A 343 2.84 16.01 -5.57
C LEU A 343 3.72 16.91 -6.43
N ASP A 344 3.93 18.16 -6.01
CA ASP A 344 4.81 19.10 -6.70
C ASP A 344 6.28 18.63 -6.72
N SER A 345 6.71 17.90 -5.66
CA SER A 345 8.06 17.32 -5.60
C SER A 345 8.24 16.02 -6.39
N SER A 346 7.16 15.45 -6.89
CA SER A 346 7.19 14.18 -7.63
C SER A 346 7.59 14.31 -9.11
N ASP A 347 7.76 15.53 -9.61
CA ASP A 347 7.96 15.86 -11.02
C ASP A 347 6.85 15.31 -11.97
N PHE A 348 5.70 14.92 -11.41
CA PHE A 348 4.58 14.42 -12.19
C PHE A 348 3.73 15.55 -12.74
N GLU A 349 3.82 15.76 -14.04
CA GLU A 349 3.00 16.75 -14.74
C GLU A 349 1.67 16.15 -15.19
N PHE A 350 0.57 16.76 -14.74
CA PHE A 350 -0.76 16.34 -15.17
C PHE A 350 -1.03 16.71 -16.62
N LEU A 351 -1.31 15.69 -17.42
CA LEU A 351 -1.84 15.86 -18.77
C LEU A 351 -3.37 16.10 -18.77
N PRO A 352 -3.93 16.69 -19.81
CA PRO A 352 -5.38 16.82 -19.95
C PRO A 352 -6.09 15.45 -19.82
N GLY A 353 -7.13 15.40 -19.00
CA GLY A 353 -7.94 14.19 -18.77
C GLY A 353 -7.44 13.29 -17.62
N GLN A 354 -6.27 13.52 -17.08
CA GLN A 354 -5.82 12.82 -15.88
C GLN A 354 -6.57 13.28 -14.62
N LYS A 355 -6.77 12.36 -13.69
CA LYS A 355 -7.66 12.56 -12.53
C LYS A 355 -6.93 12.35 -11.22
N VAL A 356 -7.54 12.88 -10.16
CA VAL A 356 -7.25 12.50 -8.78
C VAL A 356 -8.33 11.53 -8.30
N VAL A 357 -7.92 10.44 -7.67
CA VAL A 357 -8.82 9.44 -7.11
C VAL A 357 -8.62 9.37 -5.61
N LEU A 358 -9.69 9.57 -4.86
CA LEU A 358 -9.69 9.48 -3.40
C LEU A 358 -10.11 8.09 -2.96
N THR A 359 -9.42 7.54 -1.96
CA THR A 359 -9.76 6.29 -1.28
C THR A 359 -9.47 6.40 0.22
N GLY A 360 -9.63 5.30 0.96
CA GLY A 360 -9.48 5.31 2.41
C GLY A 360 -10.69 5.83 3.17
N GLY A 361 -10.71 5.66 4.48
CA GLY A 361 -11.86 6.01 5.33
C GLY A 361 -12.16 7.51 5.35
N GLY A 362 -11.13 8.36 5.23
CA GLY A 362 -11.28 9.82 5.18
C GLY A 362 -11.98 10.33 3.94
N SER A 363 -11.98 9.57 2.85
CA SER A 363 -12.71 9.93 1.61
C SER A 363 -14.24 9.91 1.74
N LYS A 364 -14.76 9.47 2.89
CA LYS A 364 -16.19 9.54 3.24
C LYS A 364 -16.63 10.85 3.86
N LEU A 365 -15.70 11.76 4.17
CA LEU A 365 -16.05 13.07 4.72
C LEU A 365 -16.93 13.82 3.71
N ALA A 366 -17.99 14.45 4.21
CA ALA A 366 -18.92 15.14 3.32
C ALA A 366 -18.23 16.29 2.57
N ASN A 367 -18.57 16.43 1.29
CA ASN A 367 -18.03 17.41 0.34
C ASN A 367 -16.52 17.26 0.05
N ILE A 368 -15.86 16.17 0.46
CA ILE A 368 -14.42 15.95 0.20
C ILE A 368 -14.09 15.94 -1.29
N LEU A 369 -15.00 15.43 -2.12
CA LEU A 369 -14.84 15.36 -3.58
C LEU A 369 -14.74 16.76 -4.18
N ASP A 370 -15.75 17.60 -3.92
CA ASP A 370 -15.81 18.98 -4.45
C ASP A 370 -14.66 19.81 -3.90
N PHE A 371 -14.40 19.68 -2.58
CA PHE A 371 -13.27 20.33 -1.94
C PHE A 371 -11.96 19.98 -2.64
N THR A 372 -11.68 18.68 -2.84
CA THR A 372 -10.43 18.23 -3.49
C THR A 372 -10.33 18.73 -4.92
N SER A 373 -11.41 18.67 -5.66
CA SER A 373 -11.43 19.12 -7.07
C SER A 373 -11.10 20.60 -7.19
N ILE A 374 -11.67 21.43 -6.30
CA ILE A 374 -11.40 22.87 -6.25
C ILE A 374 -9.97 23.14 -5.77
N PHE A 375 -9.55 22.46 -4.68
CA PHE A 375 -8.27 22.69 -4.02
C PHE A 375 -7.07 22.32 -4.91
N LEU A 376 -7.13 21.18 -5.59
CA LEU A 376 -6.09 20.72 -6.50
C LEU A 376 -6.27 21.22 -7.93
N GLY A 377 -7.44 21.79 -8.29
CA GLY A 377 -7.74 22.21 -9.65
C GLY A 377 -7.78 21.04 -10.64
N LYS A 378 -8.14 19.83 -10.19
CA LYS A 378 -8.13 18.61 -10.98
C LYS A 378 -9.46 17.85 -10.86
N PRO A 379 -9.91 17.19 -11.95
CA PRO A 379 -11.06 16.29 -11.87
C PRO A 379 -10.82 15.23 -10.80
N THR A 380 -11.76 15.08 -9.88
CA THR A 380 -11.65 14.17 -8.75
C THR A 380 -12.82 13.20 -8.70
N ARG A 381 -12.58 11.97 -8.26
CA ARG A 381 -13.61 11.00 -7.89
C ARG A 381 -13.25 10.27 -6.61
N VAL A 382 -14.25 9.80 -5.88
CA VAL A 382 -14.06 8.84 -4.79
C VAL A 382 -14.16 7.44 -5.37
N ALA A 383 -13.19 6.59 -5.04
CA ALA A 383 -13.18 5.21 -5.48
C ALA A 383 -13.77 4.28 -4.44
N VAL A 384 -14.57 3.34 -4.91
CA VAL A 384 -14.96 2.15 -4.17
C VAL A 384 -14.16 0.99 -4.76
N PRO A 385 -13.46 0.20 -3.94
CA PRO A 385 -12.64 -0.90 -4.43
C PRO A 385 -13.48 -1.94 -5.19
N MET A 386 -12.84 -2.73 -6.06
CA MET A 386 -13.50 -3.78 -6.83
C MET A 386 -14.21 -4.79 -5.92
N ARG A 387 -15.36 -5.28 -6.34
CA ARG A 387 -16.06 -6.36 -5.63
C ARG A 387 -15.30 -7.67 -5.80
N ILE A 388 -15.03 -8.34 -4.68
CA ILE A 388 -14.43 -9.67 -4.67
C ILE A 388 -15.42 -10.71 -4.11
N GLN A 389 -15.35 -11.92 -4.67
CA GLN A 389 -16.29 -12.99 -4.30
C GLN A 389 -16.09 -13.40 -2.84
N GLY A 390 -17.19 -13.50 -2.10
CA GLY A 390 -17.22 -13.93 -0.69
C GLY A 390 -16.98 -12.81 0.33
N LEU A 391 -16.66 -11.59 -0.10
CA LEU A 391 -16.53 -10.47 0.83
C LEU A 391 -17.93 -9.97 1.26
N PRO A 392 -18.19 -9.84 2.58
CA PRO A 392 -19.46 -9.27 3.06
C PRO A 392 -19.69 -7.85 2.56
N ALA A 393 -20.91 -7.53 2.16
CA ALA A 393 -21.27 -6.20 1.64
C ALA A 393 -20.95 -5.07 2.64
N SER A 394 -21.05 -5.34 3.94
CA SER A 394 -20.72 -4.39 5.01
C SER A 394 -19.25 -4.01 5.09
N THR A 395 -18.36 -4.77 4.46
CA THR A 395 -16.92 -4.53 4.42
C THR A 395 -16.45 -3.93 3.08
N HIS A 396 -17.39 -3.57 2.21
CA HIS A 396 -17.10 -3.06 0.87
C HIS A 396 -17.24 -1.53 0.82
N GLY A 397 -16.19 -0.83 1.18
CA GLY A 397 -16.10 0.64 1.12
C GLY A 397 -14.68 1.10 0.85
N PRO A 398 -14.46 2.41 0.61
CA PRO A 398 -13.13 2.96 0.38
C PRO A 398 -12.12 2.57 1.48
N GLU A 399 -12.59 2.41 2.71
CA GLU A 399 -11.79 1.97 3.85
C GLU A 399 -11.29 0.51 3.79
N ALA A 400 -11.72 -0.27 2.82
CA ALA A 400 -11.27 -1.64 2.60
C ALA A 400 -10.33 -1.76 1.39
N ALA A 401 -9.98 -0.63 0.75
CA ALA A 401 -9.19 -0.61 -0.48
C ALA A 401 -7.85 -1.34 -0.31
N ALA A 402 -7.14 -1.12 0.79
CA ALA A 402 -5.85 -1.77 1.05
C ALA A 402 -5.97 -3.29 1.20
N ALA A 403 -6.95 -3.77 1.97
CA ALA A 403 -7.17 -5.21 2.17
C ALA A 403 -7.58 -5.92 0.87
N ILE A 404 -8.48 -5.30 0.09
CA ILE A 404 -8.91 -5.82 -1.21
C ILE A 404 -7.76 -5.78 -2.22
N GLY A 405 -7.01 -4.68 -2.26
CA GLY A 405 -5.85 -4.52 -3.11
C GLY A 405 -4.75 -5.53 -2.80
N LEU A 406 -4.55 -5.87 -1.52
CA LEU A 406 -3.61 -6.92 -1.14
C LEU A 406 -4.01 -8.29 -1.71
N ALA A 407 -5.32 -8.58 -1.78
CA ALA A 407 -5.81 -9.80 -2.41
C ALA A 407 -5.56 -9.81 -3.93
N LEU A 408 -5.78 -8.67 -4.59
CA LEU A 408 -5.48 -8.51 -6.02
C LEU A 408 -3.98 -8.63 -6.31
N ASN A 409 -3.14 -7.99 -5.48
CA ASN A 409 -1.69 -8.08 -5.58
C ASN A 409 -1.17 -9.51 -5.35
N LEU A 410 -1.82 -10.27 -4.47
CA LEU A 410 -1.50 -11.69 -4.29
C LEU A 410 -1.81 -12.51 -5.54
N ALA A 411 -2.94 -12.22 -6.20
CA ALA A 411 -3.39 -12.95 -7.39
C ALA A 411 -2.58 -12.59 -8.65
N LYS A 412 -2.25 -11.31 -8.81
CA LYS A 412 -1.47 -10.77 -9.96
C LYS A 412 -0.40 -9.81 -9.44
N PRO A 413 0.71 -10.30 -8.90
CA PRO A 413 1.81 -9.44 -8.49
C PRO A 413 2.49 -8.81 -9.71
N GLN A 414 2.92 -7.57 -9.57
CA GLN A 414 3.87 -6.97 -10.49
C GLN A 414 5.24 -7.60 -10.26
N ASP A 415 6.02 -7.80 -11.34
CA ASP A 415 7.40 -8.24 -11.23
C ASP A 415 8.23 -7.17 -10.53
N GLU A 416 8.99 -7.56 -9.52
CA GLU A 416 9.91 -6.70 -8.80
C GLU A 416 11.37 -7.04 -9.13
N LEU A 417 12.29 -6.16 -8.81
CA LEU A 417 13.72 -6.30 -9.13
C LEU A 417 14.28 -7.70 -8.77
N TRP A 418 13.85 -8.28 -7.67
CA TRP A 418 14.30 -9.62 -7.22
C TRP A 418 13.62 -10.78 -7.92
N ASP A 419 12.65 -10.54 -8.79
CA ASP A 419 12.01 -11.57 -9.62
C ASP A 419 12.82 -11.88 -10.87
N PHE A 420 13.72 -10.99 -11.26
CA PHE A 420 14.63 -11.18 -12.38
C PHE A 420 15.87 -11.99 -11.98
N LYS A 421 16.38 -12.83 -12.90
CA LYS A 421 17.59 -13.59 -12.68
C LYS A 421 18.82 -12.67 -12.67
N ALA A 422 19.58 -12.69 -11.58
CA ALA A 422 20.86 -12.01 -11.54
C ALA A 422 21.92 -12.78 -12.33
N PRO A 423 22.75 -12.11 -13.17
CA PRO A 423 23.63 -12.79 -14.10
C PRO A 423 24.80 -13.57 -13.47
N PHE A 424 25.08 -13.44 -12.19
CA PHE A 424 26.30 -13.96 -11.57
C PHE A 424 26.11 -14.73 -10.25
N GLU A 425 24.99 -15.44 -10.07
CA GLU A 425 24.88 -16.22 -8.83
C GLU A 425 25.36 -17.68 -8.96
N HIS A 426 25.82 -18.16 -10.14
CA HIS A 426 25.99 -19.60 -10.29
C HIS A 426 27.26 -20.18 -10.90
N GLU A 427 28.24 -19.44 -11.36
CA GLU A 427 29.42 -20.15 -11.93
C GLU A 427 30.77 -19.89 -11.26
N GLY A 428 30.98 -18.75 -10.61
CA GLY A 428 32.28 -18.45 -9.99
C GLY A 428 32.44 -18.99 -8.56
N ASP A 429 31.43 -18.89 -7.74
CA ASP A 429 31.53 -19.22 -6.30
C ASP A 429 31.46 -20.74 -6.03
N GLU A 430 30.76 -21.51 -6.84
CA GLU A 430 30.75 -22.98 -6.70
C GLU A 430 32.04 -23.62 -7.23
N LEU A 431 32.59 -23.13 -8.31
CA LEU A 431 33.89 -23.59 -8.81
C LEU A 431 35.03 -23.25 -7.84
N ILE A 432 35.05 -22.02 -7.32
CA ILE A 432 36.06 -21.58 -6.32
C ILE A 432 35.88 -22.34 -5.00
N ARG A 433 34.64 -22.54 -4.54
CA ARG A 433 34.36 -23.34 -3.32
C ARG A 433 34.64 -24.82 -3.51
N ARG A 434 34.45 -25.38 -4.74
CA ARG A 434 34.80 -26.75 -5.05
C ARG A 434 36.33 -26.94 -5.14
N THR A 435 37.03 -26.00 -5.76
CA THR A 435 38.51 -26.00 -5.80
C THR A 435 39.10 -25.80 -4.42
N TRP A 436 38.58 -24.89 -3.60
CA TRP A 436 39.03 -24.68 -2.22
C TRP A 436 38.72 -25.87 -1.29
N ARG A 437 37.58 -26.53 -1.46
CA ARG A 437 37.28 -27.79 -0.73
C ARG A 437 38.18 -28.91 -1.18
N TRP A 438 38.45 -29.02 -2.47
CA TRP A 438 39.37 -30.04 -3.00
C TRP A 438 40.80 -29.80 -2.53
N VAL A 439 41.29 -28.59 -2.54
CA VAL A 439 42.61 -28.21 -1.99
C VAL A 439 42.70 -28.52 -0.48
N LYS A 440 41.65 -28.22 0.28
CA LYS A 440 41.60 -28.44 1.74
C LYS A 440 41.43 -29.92 2.17
N SER A 441 40.97 -30.79 1.26
CA SER A 441 40.82 -32.23 1.51
C SER A 441 42.01 -33.07 1.02
N ASN A 442 42.95 -32.45 0.27
CA ASN A 442 44.11 -33.17 -0.29
C ASN A 442 45.48 -32.60 0.16
N TRP A 443 45.45 -31.76 1.23
CA TRP A 443 46.66 -31.33 1.99
C TRP A 443 46.39 -31.61 3.51
#